data_ea6d9e0724b410e4735d1b330cd6a237
#
_entry.id   ea6d9e0724b410e4735d1b330cd6a237
#
_cell.length_a   1.000
_cell.length_b   1.000
_cell.length_c   1.000
_cell.angle_alpha   90.00
_cell.angle_beta   90.00
_cell.angle_gamma   90.00
#
_symmetry.space_group_name_H-M   'P 1'
#
loop_
_entity.id
_entity.type
_entity.pdbx_description
1 polymer ?
#
loop_
_entity_poly.entity_id
_entity_poly.type
_entity_poly.pdbx_seq_one_letter_code
_entity_poly.pdbx_strand_id
1 'polypeptide(L)'
;MSRSVRLAAPAKINLTLEVVGVRDDGYHDLRSVFATIDLVDRVRVAASTRLNVQVRPDPMVGSASAGELSAHAVLALAAATGHAPAAHVRVAKRIPVAAGLGGGSSDAGATLRGLAQVWRVDADLLAVGATLGSDVPFFASNARFASISGRGEHVRELPPPADPLWIVLVRVVARVATPLVFRALRKEEWSDGERSASLVRAFDEERITPATIRSHLRNDLLDAASRVCRDIGETRLIAGSKGVTLALSGSGPSLFAVADSRADALRLARILRGQGLDARAHELGPTFGRAVRPSAVLLPSIRGRES
;
A
#
# COMPACT_ATOMS: atom_id res chain seq x y z
N MET A 1 14.39 29.68 -1.45
CA MET A 1 13.19 28.85 -1.80
C MET A 1 13.11 27.66 -0.86
N SER A 2 11.96 27.43 -0.23
CA SER A 2 11.75 26.30 0.68
C SER A 2 11.89 24.98 -0.09
N ARG A 3 12.76 24.09 0.40
CA ARG A 3 12.97 22.76 -0.21
C ARG A 3 11.69 21.92 -0.08
N SER A 4 11.19 21.40 -1.17
CA SER A 4 10.01 20.52 -1.16
C SER A 4 10.14 19.38 -2.15
N VAL A 5 9.53 18.23 -1.80
CA VAL A 5 9.47 17.05 -2.67
C VAL A 5 8.02 16.60 -2.83
N ARG A 6 7.72 15.92 -3.94
CA ARG A 6 6.44 15.29 -4.22
C ARG A 6 6.66 13.82 -4.45
N LEU A 7 5.86 12.98 -3.80
CA LEU A 7 5.96 11.53 -3.87
C LEU A 7 4.59 10.93 -4.20
N ALA A 8 4.63 9.82 -4.92
CA ALA A 8 3.50 8.91 -5.02
C ALA A 8 3.45 8.06 -3.75
N ALA A 9 2.26 7.89 -3.21
CA ALA A 9 1.93 6.99 -2.12
C ALA A 9 0.94 5.95 -2.66
N PRO A 10 1.42 4.80 -3.20
CA PRO A 10 0.58 3.80 -3.84
C PRO A 10 -0.25 3.00 -2.85
N ALA A 11 -1.39 2.49 -3.27
CA ALA A 11 -2.07 1.42 -2.58
C ALA A 11 -1.30 0.11 -2.71
N LYS A 12 -1.56 -0.85 -1.82
CA LYS A 12 -1.08 -2.24 -1.92
C LYS A 12 -2.23 -3.22 -1.97
N ILE A 13 -1.96 -4.39 -2.50
CA ILE A 13 -2.75 -5.59 -2.28
C ILE A 13 -1.87 -6.70 -1.69
N ASN A 14 -2.53 -7.71 -1.12
CA ASN A 14 -1.87 -8.94 -0.69
C ASN A 14 -2.11 -10.01 -1.75
N LEU A 15 -1.06 -10.47 -2.42
CA LEU A 15 -1.14 -11.63 -3.33
C LEU A 15 -1.31 -12.91 -2.51
N THR A 16 -0.63 -12.98 -1.36
CA THR A 16 -0.89 -13.96 -0.32
C THR A 16 -1.00 -13.26 1.03
N LEU A 17 -1.78 -13.81 1.96
CA LEU A 17 -1.79 -13.48 3.37
C LEU A 17 -2.10 -14.74 4.15
N GLU A 18 -1.10 -15.29 4.80
CA GLU A 18 -1.18 -16.52 5.59
C GLU A 18 -0.90 -16.18 7.05
N VAL A 19 -1.74 -16.72 7.94
CA VAL A 19 -1.58 -16.62 9.39
C VAL A 19 -0.95 -17.92 9.86
N VAL A 20 0.30 -17.83 10.34
CA VAL A 20 1.10 -19.01 10.68
C VAL A 20 1.25 -19.21 12.18
N GLY A 21 0.77 -18.27 12.98
CA GLY A 21 0.82 -18.36 14.44
C GLY A 21 0.28 -17.13 15.15
N VAL A 22 0.31 -17.19 16.48
CA VAL A 22 0.09 -16.05 17.38
C VAL A 22 1.36 -15.83 18.19
N ARG A 23 1.76 -14.58 18.31
CA ARG A 23 2.95 -14.13 19.03
C ARG A 23 2.62 -13.88 20.51
N ASP A 24 3.64 -13.84 21.37
CA ASP A 24 3.50 -13.56 22.80
C ASP A 24 2.90 -12.17 23.07
N ASP A 25 3.06 -11.20 22.13
CA ASP A 25 2.48 -9.87 22.19
C ASP A 25 1.00 -9.81 21.76
N GLY A 26 0.39 -10.97 21.46
CA GLY A 26 -1.01 -11.12 21.05
C GLY A 26 -1.28 -10.80 19.58
N TYR A 27 -0.27 -10.37 18.81
CA TYR A 27 -0.39 -10.24 17.36
C TYR A 27 -0.25 -11.60 16.67
N HIS A 28 -0.79 -11.69 15.45
CA HIS A 28 -0.60 -12.85 14.59
C HIS A 28 0.74 -12.76 13.87
N ASP A 29 1.41 -13.92 13.75
CA ASP A 29 2.57 -14.06 12.87
C ASP A 29 2.10 -14.34 11.45
N LEU A 30 2.59 -13.57 10.50
CA LEU A 30 2.10 -13.55 9.13
C LEU A 30 3.21 -13.94 8.14
N ARG A 31 2.76 -14.56 7.04
CA ARG A 31 3.52 -14.68 5.78
C ARG A 31 2.69 -14.08 4.66
N SER A 32 3.25 -13.14 3.92
CA SER A 32 2.49 -12.46 2.87
C SER A 32 3.41 -12.01 1.73
N VAL A 33 2.84 -11.88 0.54
CA VAL A 33 3.48 -11.18 -0.58
C VAL A 33 2.64 -9.96 -0.89
N PHE A 34 3.25 -8.77 -0.73
CA PHE A 34 2.62 -7.50 -1.07
C PHE A 34 3.01 -7.06 -2.48
N ALA A 35 2.09 -6.38 -3.13
CA ALA A 35 2.34 -5.67 -4.37
C ALA A 35 1.67 -4.30 -4.33
N THR A 36 2.35 -3.26 -4.84
CA THR A 36 1.74 -1.95 -5.08
C THR A 36 0.82 -1.98 -6.29
N ILE A 37 -0.11 -1.01 -6.39
CA ILE A 37 -0.92 -0.78 -7.57
C ILE A 37 -0.91 0.71 -7.96
N ASP A 38 -1.32 1.05 -9.19
CA ASP A 38 -1.33 2.41 -9.73
C ASP A 38 -2.45 3.32 -9.18
N LEU A 39 -3.18 2.87 -8.15
CA LEU A 39 -4.04 3.72 -7.34
C LEU A 39 -3.19 4.44 -6.30
N VAL A 40 -3.03 5.77 -6.44
CA VAL A 40 -2.04 6.52 -5.65
C VAL A 40 -2.61 7.76 -4.98
N ASP A 41 -2.25 7.99 -3.73
CA ASP A 41 -2.31 9.29 -3.08
C ASP A 41 -1.07 10.12 -3.47
N ARG A 42 -1.15 11.42 -3.32
CA ARG A 42 -0.03 12.32 -3.60
C ARG A 42 0.39 13.02 -2.33
N VAL A 43 1.63 12.80 -1.92
CA VAL A 43 2.23 13.41 -0.74
C VAL A 43 3.23 14.47 -1.17
N ARG A 44 3.09 15.67 -0.61
CA ARG A 44 4.09 16.73 -0.73
C ARG A 44 4.64 17.05 0.65
N VAL A 45 5.96 16.99 0.78
CA VAL A 45 6.68 17.35 2.00
C VAL A 45 7.53 18.58 1.72
N ALA A 46 7.46 19.58 2.60
CA ALA A 46 8.24 20.81 2.51
C ALA A 46 8.84 21.18 3.87
N ALA A 47 10.00 21.83 3.86
CA ALA A 47 10.56 22.42 5.05
C ALA A 47 9.61 23.50 5.61
N SER A 48 9.51 23.57 6.93
CA SER A 48 8.67 24.52 7.67
C SER A 48 9.32 24.83 9.01
N THR A 49 8.82 25.84 9.72
CA THR A 49 9.24 26.18 11.08
C THR A 49 8.37 25.52 12.15
N ARG A 50 7.29 24.84 11.75
CA ARG A 50 6.36 24.11 12.62
C ARG A 50 5.75 22.96 11.89
N LEU A 51 5.23 21.98 12.63
CA LEU A 51 4.46 20.87 12.07
C LEU A 51 3.10 21.36 11.55
N ASN A 52 2.81 21.05 10.29
CA ASN A 52 1.50 21.27 9.68
C ASN A 52 1.20 20.13 8.70
N VAL A 53 0.14 19.36 8.96
CA VAL A 53 -0.33 18.30 8.09
C VAL A 53 -1.71 18.66 7.56
N GLN A 54 -1.84 18.71 6.24
CA GLN A 54 -3.08 19.03 5.55
C GLN A 54 -3.48 17.84 4.67
N VAL A 55 -4.70 17.37 4.85
CA VAL A 55 -5.29 16.33 4.00
C VAL A 55 -6.37 16.97 3.15
N ARG A 56 -6.32 16.74 1.85
CA ARG A 56 -7.41 17.03 0.93
C ARG A 56 -8.13 15.72 0.63
N PRO A 57 -9.30 15.48 1.22
CA PRO A 57 -10.08 14.30 0.94
C PRO A 57 -10.64 14.39 -0.48
N ASP A 58 -10.64 13.26 -1.19
CA ASP A 58 -11.59 13.06 -2.27
C ASP A 58 -12.95 12.79 -1.61
N PRO A 59 -14.07 13.42 -2.04
CA PRO A 59 -15.39 13.19 -1.47
C PRO A 59 -15.81 11.71 -1.42
N MET A 60 -15.27 10.89 -2.32
CA MET A 60 -15.52 9.44 -2.40
C MET A 60 -14.69 8.60 -1.41
N VAL A 61 -13.74 9.20 -0.71
CA VAL A 61 -12.70 8.48 0.06
C VAL A 61 -12.91 8.56 1.58
N GLY A 62 -13.61 9.58 2.07
CA GLY A 62 -13.77 9.85 3.52
C GLY A 62 -12.53 10.53 4.14
N SER A 63 -12.67 11.22 5.28
CA SER A 63 -11.65 12.19 5.69
C SER A 63 -11.08 12.09 7.12
N ALA A 64 -11.72 11.40 8.05
CA ALA A 64 -11.55 11.73 9.47
C ALA A 64 -10.16 11.43 10.08
N SER A 65 -9.40 10.43 9.62
CA SER A 65 -8.10 10.03 10.23
C SER A 65 -6.93 9.99 9.24
N ALA A 66 -7.15 10.46 8.03
CA ALA A 66 -6.20 10.26 6.92
C ALA A 66 -4.82 10.97 7.09
N GLY A 67 -4.71 11.97 7.95
CA GLY A 67 -3.46 12.73 8.17
C GLY A 67 -2.71 12.37 9.44
N GLU A 68 -3.33 11.62 10.32
CA GLU A 68 -2.80 11.31 11.66
C GLU A 68 -1.49 10.53 11.57
N LEU A 69 -1.45 9.49 10.76
CA LEU A 69 -0.27 8.65 10.60
C LEU A 69 0.89 9.41 9.92
N SER A 70 0.59 10.35 9.01
CA SER A 70 1.61 11.24 8.43
C SER A 70 2.18 12.23 9.47
N ALA A 71 1.36 12.70 10.41
CA ALA A 71 1.85 13.55 11.51
C ALA A 71 2.76 12.73 12.46
N HIS A 72 2.35 11.52 12.81
CA HIS A 72 3.17 10.60 13.60
C HIS A 72 4.49 10.25 12.89
N ALA A 73 4.51 10.13 11.56
CA ALA A 73 5.73 9.92 10.79
C ALA A 73 6.71 11.09 10.92
N VAL A 74 6.23 12.35 10.95
CA VAL A 74 7.08 13.50 11.20
C VAL A 74 7.70 13.44 12.61
N LEU A 75 6.89 13.14 13.62
CA LEU A 75 7.35 13.05 15.01
C LEU A 75 8.34 11.91 15.22
N ALA A 76 8.06 10.72 14.66
CA ALA A 76 8.90 9.55 14.80
C ALA A 76 10.28 9.74 14.13
N LEU A 77 10.32 10.30 12.91
CA LEU A 77 11.60 10.55 12.24
C LEU A 77 12.39 11.67 12.94
N ALA A 78 11.70 12.72 13.44
CA ALA A 78 12.33 13.77 14.22
C ALA A 78 13.01 13.22 15.48
N ALA A 79 12.30 12.34 16.22
CA ALA A 79 12.84 11.68 17.41
C ALA A 79 14.05 10.79 17.07
N ALA A 80 13.96 10.01 15.98
CA ALA A 80 15.03 9.10 15.58
C ALA A 80 16.31 9.81 15.09
N THR A 81 16.19 11.08 14.62
CA THR A 81 17.31 11.81 14.02
C THR A 81 17.76 13.03 14.81
N GLY A 82 17.07 13.35 15.92
CA GLY A 82 17.30 14.59 16.69
C GLY A 82 16.89 15.87 15.94
N HIS A 83 16.18 15.75 14.81
CA HIS A 83 15.72 16.89 14.04
C HIS A 83 14.47 17.53 14.69
N ALA A 84 14.31 18.84 14.56
CA ALA A 84 13.06 19.47 15.00
C ALA A 84 11.86 18.93 14.18
N PRO A 85 10.69 18.65 14.83
CA PRO A 85 9.51 18.11 14.14
C PRO A 85 8.79 19.22 13.34
N ALA A 86 9.49 19.83 12.40
CA ALA A 86 9.07 21.02 11.66
C ALA A 86 8.99 20.71 10.17
N ALA A 87 7.78 20.43 9.70
CA ALA A 87 7.50 20.11 8.30
C ALA A 87 6.08 20.52 7.90
N HIS A 88 5.90 20.84 6.62
CA HIS A 88 4.59 20.97 6.01
C HIS A 88 4.32 19.79 5.11
N VAL A 89 3.37 18.94 5.49
CA VAL A 89 2.94 17.77 4.74
C VAL A 89 1.55 18.00 4.15
N ARG A 90 1.40 17.78 2.86
CA ARG A 90 0.09 17.81 2.18
C ARG A 90 -0.18 16.46 1.53
N VAL A 91 -1.31 15.87 1.85
CA VAL A 91 -1.78 14.60 1.30
C VAL A 91 -3.04 14.85 0.47
N ALA A 92 -3.01 14.47 -0.80
CA ALA A 92 -4.21 14.43 -1.65
C ALA A 92 -4.66 12.98 -1.80
N LYS A 93 -5.78 12.65 -1.14
CA LYS A 93 -6.32 11.27 -1.03
C LYS A 93 -7.08 10.85 -2.28
N ARG A 94 -6.82 9.61 -2.72
CA ARG A 94 -7.55 8.84 -3.74
C ARG A 94 -7.78 7.40 -3.30
N ILE A 95 -6.89 6.87 -2.43
CA ILE A 95 -7.02 5.51 -1.87
C ILE A 95 -8.13 5.54 -0.83
N PRO A 96 -9.17 4.69 -0.95
CA PRO A 96 -10.25 4.60 0.04
C PRO A 96 -9.73 4.28 1.44
N VAL A 97 -10.30 4.96 2.44
CA VAL A 97 -9.94 4.74 3.84
C VAL A 97 -10.58 3.44 4.35
N ALA A 98 -9.86 2.69 5.17
CA ALA A 98 -10.30 1.41 5.75
C ALA A 98 -10.75 0.37 4.69
N ALA A 99 -10.06 0.33 3.56
CA ALA A 99 -10.38 -0.54 2.42
C ALA A 99 -9.47 -1.77 2.27
N GLY A 100 -8.56 -2.04 3.21
CA GLY A 100 -7.57 -3.13 3.08
C GLY A 100 -6.40 -2.82 2.11
N LEU A 101 -6.29 -1.55 1.66
CA LEU A 101 -5.34 -1.12 0.62
C LEU A 101 -4.11 -0.38 1.16
N GLY A 102 -3.96 -0.24 2.48
CA GLY A 102 -2.79 0.35 3.12
C GLY A 102 -2.60 1.86 2.91
N GLY A 103 -3.64 2.62 2.53
CA GLY A 103 -3.51 4.02 2.12
C GLY A 103 -2.88 4.94 3.18
N GLY A 104 -3.28 4.83 4.46
CA GLY A 104 -2.69 5.62 5.54
C GLY A 104 -1.21 5.29 5.79
N SER A 105 -0.87 3.99 5.76
CA SER A 105 0.51 3.52 5.88
C SER A 105 1.38 3.97 4.69
N SER A 106 0.79 4.02 3.48
CA SER A 106 1.44 4.53 2.28
C SER A 106 1.76 6.02 2.40
N ASP A 107 0.80 6.82 2.89
CA ASP A 107 1.02 8.25 3.15
C ASP A 107 2.14 8.46 4.18
N ALA A 108 2.17 7.66 5.25
CA ALA A 108 3.22 7.72 6.27
C ALA A 108 4.59 7.32 5.70
N GLY A 109 4.69 6.22 4.96
CA GLY A 109 5.93 5.78 4.31
C GLY A 109 6.45 6.81 3.31
N ALA A 110 5.56 7.40 2.48
CA ALA A 110 5.92 8.49 1.59
C ALA A 110 6.36 9.74 2.36
N THR A 111 5.73 10.04 3.49
CA THR A 111 6.12 11.15 4.37
C THR A 111 7.52 10.94 4.93
N LEU A 112 7.86 9.75 5.47
CA LEU A 112 9.20 9.40 5.95
C LEU A 112 10.26 9.61 4.86
N ARG A 113 10.04 9.05 3.66
CA ARG A 113 10.96 9.21 2.52
C ARG A 113 11.12 10.68 2.11
N GLY A 114 10.02 11.44 2.12
CA GLY A 114 10.03 12.85 1.79
C GLY A 114 10.78 13.69 2.81
N LEU A 115 10.60 13.41 4.11
CA LEU A 115 11.30 14.07 5.20
C LEU A 115 12.81 13.79 5.16
N ALA A 116 13.22 12.53 4.97
CA ALA A 116 14.63 12.17 4.84
C ALA A 116 15.32 13.00 3.76
N GLN A 117 14.65 13.24 2.61
CA GLN A 117 15.18 14.10 1.55
C GLN A 117 15.18 15.60 1.91
N VAL A 118 14.09 16.09 2.52
CA VAL A 118 13.94 17.52 2.85
C VAL A 118 14.88 17.92 3.99
N TRP A 119 14.96 17.11 5.03
CA TRP A 119 15.84 17.34 6.18
C TRP A 119 17.30 16.94 5.92
N ARG A 120 17.57 16.13 4.89
CA ARG A 120 18.89 15.55 4.57
C ARG A 120 19.42 14.69 5.71
N VAL A 121 18.55 13.91 6.29
CA VAL A 121 18.91 12.94 7.33
C VAL A 121 19.02 11.56 6.75
N ASP A 122 19.96 10.78 7.29
CA ASP A 122 20.10 9.35 7.06
C ASP A 122 19.53 8.62 8.27
N ALA A 123 18.55 7.75 8.04
CA ALA A 123 17.89 6.98 9.09
C ALA A 123 17.34 5.67 8.52
N ASP A 124 17.24 4.66 9.36
CA ASP A 124 16.53 3.44 9.02
C ASP A 124 15.02 3.70 8.99
N LEU A 125 14.52 4.03 7.78
CA LEU A 125 13.11 4.36 7.60
C LEU A 125 12.19 3.15 7.81
N LEU A 126 12.71 1.92 7.68
CA LEU A 126 11.94 0.70 7.95
C LEU A 126 11.73 0.55 9.46
N ALA A 127 12.79 0.69 10.24
CA ALA A 127 12.71 0.64 11.71
C ALA A 127 11.79 1.75 12.25
N VAL A 128 11.94 3.00 11.76
CA VAL A 128 11.04 4.09 12.12
C VAL A 128 9.59 3.78 11.70
N GLY A 129 9.39 3.25 10.50
CA GLY A 129 8.09 2.86 9.97
C GLY A 129 7.40 1.79 10.81
N ALA A 130 8.15 0.82 11.33
CA ALA A 130 7.64 -0.28 12.17
C ALA A 130 7.03 0.22 13.49
N THR A 131 7.45 1.37 14.01
CA THR A 131 6.85 2.01 15.19
C THR A 131 5.47 2.63 14.90
N LEU A 132 5.16 2.89 13.63
CA LEU A 132 3.94 3.57 13.19
C LEU A 132 2.84 2.58 12.80
N GLY A 133 3.21 1.40 12.30
CA GLY A 133 2.25 0.38 11.89
C GLY A 133 2.86 -0.69 11.00
N SER A 134 2.22 -1.84 10.94
CA SER A 134 2.71 -3.05 10.27
C SER A 134 2.99 -2.87 8.77
N ASP A 135 2.18 -2.10 8.06
CA ASP A 135 2.35 -1.90 6.61
C ASP A 135 3.30 -0.75 6.27
N VAL A 136 3.67 0.12 7.24
CA VAL A 136 4.49 1.32 6.97
C VAL A 136 5.90 0.97 6.46
N PRO A 137 6.61 -0.05 6.99
CA PRO A 137 7.91 -0.45 6.48
C PRO A 137 7.92 -0.78 4.99
N PHE A 138 6.91 -1.50 4.49
CA PHE A 138 6.76 -1.78 3.06
C PHE A 138 6.73 -0.50 2.21
N PHE A 139 5.98 0.50 2.63
CA PHE A 139 5.91 1.77 1.90
C PHE A 139 7.13 2.66 2.11
N ALA A 140 7.81 2.54 3.25
CA ALA A 140 9.07 3.22 3.52
C ALA A 140 10.23 2.67 2.67
N SER A 141 10.25 1.36 2.38
CA SER A 141 11.24 0.73 1.49
C SER A 141 11.11 1.17 0.03
N ASN A 142 9.91 1.63 -0.38
CA ASN A 142 9.57 1.94 -1.77
C ASN A 142 9.59 0.72 -2.72
N ALA A 143 9.51 -0.48 -2.18
CA ALA A 143 9.42 -1.72 -2.95
C ALA A 143 8.14 -1.78 -3.78
N ARG A 144 8.22 -2.37 -4.97
CA ARG A 144 7.06 -2.64 -5.83
C ARG A 144 6.37 -3.93 -5.41
N PHE A 145 7.19 -4.93 -5.09
CA PHE A 145 6.81 -6.23 -4.56
C PHE A 145 7.68 -6.55 -3.35
N ALA A 146 7.13 -7.17 -2.33
CA ALA A 146 7.90 -7.61 -1.18
C ALA A 146 7.31 -8.85 -0.52
N SER A 147 8.19 -9.70 0.01
CA SER A 147 7.85 -10.70 1.02
C SER A 147 7.77 -10.02 2.36
N ILE A 148 6.69 -10.29 3.09
CA ILE A 148 6.37 -9.70 4.38
C ILE A 148 6.25 -10.80 5.41
N SER A 149 6.83 -10.60 6.61
CA SER A 149 6.71 -11.55 7.72
C SER A 149 6.68 -10.84 9.09
N GLY A 150 6.55 -11.62 10.16
CA GLY A 150 6.25 -11.09 11.48
C GLY A 150 4.80 -10.60 11.54
N ARG A 151 4.55 -9.48 12.22
CA ARG A 151 3.23 -8.82 12.19
C ARG A 151 3.05 -7.92 10.94
N GLY A 152 4.11 -7.83 10.03
CA GLY A 152 4.21 -6.99 8.85
C GLY A 152 5.48 -6.14 8.79
N GLU A 153 6.32 -6.15 9.83
CA GLU A 153 7.50 -5.29 9.97
C GLU A 153 8.72 -5.80 9.19
N HIS A 154 8.82 -7.09 8.92
CA HIS A 154 9.94 -7.63 8.15
C HIS A 154 9.63 -7.58 6.65
N VAL A 155 10.38 -6.76 5.94
CA VAL A 155 10.20 -6.49 4.51
C VAL A 155 11.43 -6.97 3.75
N ARG A 156 11.24 -7.92 2.82
CA ARG A 156 12.24 -8.30 1.83
C ARG A 156 11.72 -7.94 0.45
N GLU A 157 12.38 -7.00 -0.23
CA GLU A 157 12.04 -6.64 -1.60
C GLU A 157 12.18 -7.85 -2.54
N LEU A 158 11.25 -7.94 -3.49
CA LEU A 158 11.24 -8.98 -4.52
C LEU A 158 11.51 -8.35 -5.90
N PRO A 159 12.21 -9.05 -6.80
CA PRO A 159 12.45 -8.55 -8.14
C PRO A 159 11.13 -8.33 -8.87
N PRO A 160 10.99 -7.23 -9.63
CA PRO A 160 9.78 -7.01 -10.40
C PRO A 160 9.68 -7.99 -11.57
N PRO A 161 8.47 -8.46 -11.93
CA PRO A 161 8.25 -9.25 -13.13
C PRO A 161 8.74 -8.53 -14.40
N ALA A 162 9.16 -9.32 -15.40
CA ALA A 162 9.62 -8.80 -16.69
C ALA A 162 8.50 -8.08 -17.45
N ASP A 163 7.30 -8.66 -17.44
CA ASP A 163 6.12 -8.10 -18.10
C ASP A 163 5.19 -7.38 -17.11
N PRO A 164 4.51 -6.31 -17.55
CA PRO A 164 3.50 -5.64 -16.73
C PRO A 164 2.35 -6.58 -16.38
N LEU A 165 2.00 -6.62 -15.11
CA LEU A 165 0.87 -7.40 -14.60
C LEU A 165 -0.34 -6.50 -14.35
N TRP A 166 -1.52 -7.08 -14.48
CA TRP A 166 -2.79 -6.36 -14.37
C TRP A 166 -3.77 -7.04 -13.44
N ILE A 167 -4.54 -6.23 -12.73
CA ILE A 167 -5.64 -6.68 -11.87
C ILE A 167 -6.91 -5.88 -12.15
N VAL A 168 -8.02 -6.43 -11.71
CA VAL A 168 -9.26 -5.68 -11.51
C VAL A 168 -9.48 -5.54 -10.01
N LEU A 169 -9.44 -4.33 -9.51
CA LEU A 169 -9.79 -3.98 -8.13
C LEU A 169 -11.31 -3.77 -8.06
N VAL A 170 -11.96 -4.44 -7.11
CA VAL A 170 -13.39 -4.30 -6.81
C VAL A 170 -13.54 -3.68 -5.43
N ARG A 171 -14.13 -2.48 -5.38
CA ARG A 171 -14.39 -1.79 -4.13
C ARG A 171 -15.75 -2.24 -3.57
N VAL A 172 -15.73 -2.76 -2.35
CA VAL A 172 -16.95 -2.99 -1.58
C VAL A 172 -17.20 -1.75 -0.71
N VAL A 173 -18.39 -1.18 -0.81
CA VAL A 173 -18.75 0.06 -0.08
C VAL A 173 -19.13 -0.30 1.36
N ALA A 174 -18.12 -0.74 2.14
CA ALA A 174 -18.25 -1.05 3.55
C ALA A 174 -16.99 -0.60 4.31
N ARG A 175 -17.08 -0.49 5.62
CA ARG A 175 -15.91 -0.27 6.50
C ARG A 175 -15.72 -1.51 7.36
N VAL A 176 -14.55 -2.12 7.25
CA VAL A 176 -14.17 -3.30 8.03
C VAL A 176 -13.02 -2.93 8.94
N ALA A 177 -13.24 -3.08 10.24
CA ALA A 177 -12.18 -2.87 11.23
C ALA A 177 -11.29 -4.12 11.30
N THR A 178 -10.01 -3.98 10.93
CA THR A 178 -9.02 -5.08 10.94
C THR A 178 -9.05 -5.91 12.23
N PRO A 179 -9.10 -5.33 13.46
CA PRO A 179 -9.16 -6.11 14.68
C PRO A 179 -10.40 -7.02 14.80
N LEU A 180 -11.53 -6.63 14.17
CA LEU A 180 -12.74 -7.47 14.18
C LEU A 180 -12.55 -8.71 13.32
N VAL A 181 -11.87 -8.57 12.17
CA VAL A 181 -11.59 -9.69 11.27
C VAL A 181 -10.63 -10.70 11.92
N PHE A 182 -9.53 -10.21 12.51
CA PHE A 182 -8.61 -11.09 13.24
C PHE A 182 -9.25 -11.80 14.43
N ARG A 183 -10.18 -11.15 15.15
CA ARG A 183 -10.95 -11.79 16.22
C ARG A 183 -11.94 -12.84 15.71
N ALA A 184 -12.45 -12.68 14.49
CA ALA A 184 -13.35 -13.64 13.85
C ALA A 184 -12.60 -14.78 13.16
N LEU A 185 -11.28 -14.71 13.03
CA LEU A 185 -10.43 -15.74 12.46
C LEU A 185 -10.39 -16.96 13.37
N ARG A 186 -10.60 -18.13 12.80
CA ARG A 186 -10.56 -19.43 13.50
C ARG A 186 -9.21 -20.09 13.26
N LYS A 187 -8.76 -20.90 14.24
CA LYS A 187 -7.46 -21.58 14.14
C LYS A 187 -7.38 -22.56 12.96
N GLU A 188 -8.51 -23.14 12.60
CA GLU A 188 -8.63 -24.08 11.47
C GLU A 188 -8.46 -23.38 10.10
N GLU A 189 -8.54 -22.06 10.08
CA GLU A 189 -8.36 -21.22 8.87
C GLU A 189 -6.90 -20.79 8.66
N TRP A 190 -6.02 -21.08 9.63
CA TRP A 190 -4.59 -20.78 9.54
C TRP A 190 -3.91 -21.70 8.53
N SER A 191 -2.78 -21.24 8.02
CA SER A 191 -1.95 -22.00 7.09
C SER A 191 -0.50 -22.14 7.59
N ASP A 192 0.29 -22.88 6.84
CA ASP A 192 1.70 -23.17 7.15
C ASP A 192 2.68 -22.13 6.53
N GLY A 193 2.17 -21.18 5.73
CA GLY A 193 2.97 -20.18 5.04
C GLY A 193 3.58 -20.66 3.72
N GLU A 194 3.31 -21.90 3.29
CA GLU A 194 3.94 -22.47 2.10
C GLU A 194 3.51 -21.82 0.79
N ARG A 195 2.27 -21.31 0.70
CA ARG A 195 1.82 -20.56 -0.48
C ARG A 195 2.62 -19.28 -0.67
N SER A 196 2.86 -18.53 0.39
CA SER A 196 3.71 -17.33 0.36
C SER A 196 5.15 -17.68 0.04
N ALA A 197 5.70 -18.72 0.67
CA ALA A 197 7.06 -19.16 0.41
C ALA A 197 7.26 -19.62 -1.04
N SER A 198 6.30 -20.35 -1.60
CA SER A 198 6.35 -20.81 -2.99
C SER A 198 6.23 -19.65 -3.98
N LEU A 199 5.37 -18.66 -3.72
CA LEU A 199 5.28 -17.47 -4.56
C LEU A 199 6.57 -16.65 -4.50
N VAL A 200 7.19 -16.52 -3.32
CA VAL A 200 8.49 -15.86 -3.15
C VAL A 200 9.58 -16.53 -3.97
N ARG A 201 9.67 -17.89 -3.96
CA ARG A 201 10.60 -18.63 -4.82
C ARG A 201 10.34 -18.37 -6.31
N ALA A 202 9.08 -18.27 -6.72
CA ALA A 202 8.75 -17.96 -8.12
C ALA A 202 9.19 -16.54 -8.51
N PHE A 203 9.16 -15.56 -7.59
CA PHE A 203 9.75 -14.22 -7.81
C PHE A 203 11.28 -14.30 -7.94
N ASP A 204 11.95 -15.01 -7.03
CA ASP A 204 13.41 -15.14 -7.04
C ASP A 204 13.92 -15.85 -8.29
N GLU A 205 13.13 -16.76 -8.87
CA GLU A 205 13.42 -17.48 -10.10
C GLU A 205 12.88 -16.79 -11.37
N GLU A 206 12.40 -15.55 -11.25
CA GLU A 206 11.87 -14.73 -12.34
C GLU A 206 10.74 -15.43 -13.16
N ARG A 207 9.98 -16.33 -12.52
CA ARG A 207 8.89 -17.12 -13.14
C ARG A 207 7.50 -16.57 -12.87
N ILE A 208 7.38 -15.23 -12.75
CA ILE A 208 6.12 -14.58 -12.43
C ILE A 208 5.32 -14.29 -13.68
N THR A 209 4.16 -14.92 -13.76
CA THR A 209 3.12 -14.71 -14.76
C THR A 209 1.77 -14.49 -14.08
N PRO A 210 0.74 -14.01 -14.80
CA PRO A 210 -0.62 -13.95 -14.25
C PRO A 210 -1.12 -15.32 -13.73
N ALA A 211 -0.79 -16.40 -14.43
CA ALA A 211 -1.15 -17.77 -14.03
C ALA A 211 -0.44 -18.19 -12.73
N THR A 212 0.87 -17.89 -12.61
CA THR A 212 1.65 -18.14 -11.38
C THR A 212 1.02 -17.43 -10.20
N ILE A 213 0.67 -16.15 -10.32
CA ILE A 213 0.02 -15.41 -9.22
C ILE A 213 -1.32 -16.05 -8.88
N ARG A 214 -2.19 -16.32 -9.89
CA ARG A 214 -3.52 -16.89 -9.64
C ARG A 214 -3.46 -18.21 -8.88
N SER A 215 -2.50 -19.09 -9.19
CA SER A 215 -2.36 -20.40 -8.52
C SER A 215 -1.90 -20.27 -7.05
N HIS A 216 -1.30 -19.15 -6.67
CA HIS A 216 -0.81 -18.91 -5.31
C HIS A 216 -1.71 -17.99 -4.48
N LEU A 217 -2.73 -17.34 -5.08
CA LEU A 217 -3.63 -16.45 -4.33
C LEU A 217 -4.20 -17.16 -3.10
N ARG A 218 -3.96 -16.57 -1.94
CA ARG A 218 -4.50 -17.02 -0.66
C ARG A 218 -4.64 -15.84 0.31
N ASN A 219 -5.72 -15.85 1.06
CA ASN A 219 -5.89 -14.91 2.19
C ASN A 219 -6.68 -15.61 3.28
N ASP A 220 -6.02 -15.99 4.36
CA ASP A 220 -6.63 -16.72 5.48
C ASP A 220 -7.70 -15.89 6.19
N LEU A 221 -7.69 -14.56 6.02
CA LEU A 221 -8.73 -13.68 6.57
C LEU A 221 -10.03 -13.67 5.75
N LEU A 222 -10.09 -14.32 4.59
CA LEU A 222 -11.21 -14.20 3.65
C LEU A 222 -12.55 -14.62 4.26
N ASP A 223 -12.59 -15.79 4.90
CA ASP A 223 -13.83 -16.31 5.48
C ASP A 223 -14.21 -15.52 6.74
N ALA A 224 -13.23 -15.14 7.58
CA ALA A 224 -13.43 -14.26 8.71
C ALA A 224 -13.97 -12.89 8.28
N ALA A 225 -13.39 -12.28 7.24
CA ALA A 225 -13.84 -11.01 6.70
C ALA A 225 -15.27 -11.09 6.13
N SER A 226 -15.61 -12.21 5.46
CA SER A 226 -16.95 -12.46 4.93
C SER A 226 -17.99 -12.64 6.05
N ARG A 227 -17.59 -13.20 7.20
CA ARG A 227 -18.46 -13.28 8.40
C ARG A 227 -18.68 -11.90 9.02
N VAL A 228 -17.66 -11.05 9.03
CA VAL A 228 -17.75 -9.67 9.59
C VAL A 228 -18.49 -8.72 8.67
N CYS A 229 -18.33 -8.90 7.35
CA CYS A 229 -18.91 -8.05 6.32
C CYS A 229 -19.53 -8.91 5.22
N ARG A 230 -20.85 -9.06 5.25
CA ARG A 230 -21.63 -9.90 4.31
C ARG A 230 -21.41 -9.48 2.85
N ASP A 231 -21.26 -8.18 2.58
CA ASP A 231 -21.08 -7.64 1.23
C ASP A 231 -19.84 -8.21 0.53
N ILE A 232 -18.80 -8.65 1.27
CA ILE A 232 -17.63 -9.32 0.72
C ILE A 232 -18.03 -10.65 0.06
N GLY A 233 -18.80 -11.47 0.78
CA GLY A 233 -19.30 -12.75 0.28
C GLY A 233 -20.26 -12.57 -0.91
N GLU A 234 -21.20 -11.63 -0.82
CA GLU A 234 -22.15 -11.32 -1.89
C GLU A 234 -21.45 -10.84 -3.16
N THR A 235 -20.46 -9.92 -3.03
CA THR A 235 -19.66 -9.44 -4.15
C THR A 235 -18.92 -10.60 -4.85
N ARG A 236 -18.36 -11.53 -4.07
CA ARG A 236 -17.69 -12.73 -4.61
C ARG A 236 -18.64 -13.65 -5.36
N LEU A 237 -19.86 -13.86 -4.84
CA LEU A 237 -20.88 -14.66 -5.50
C LEU A 237 -21.31 -14.04 -6.84
N ILE A 238 -21.56 -12.72 -6.86
CA ILE A 238 -21.88 -11.98 -8.09
C ILE A 238 -20.76 -12.11 -9.13
N ALA A 239 -19.50 -11.91 -8.74
CA ALA A 239 -18.38 -12.05 -9.65
C ALA A 239 -18.21 -13.51 -10.13
N GLY A 240 -18.38 -14.49 -9.23
CA GLY A 240 -18.30 -15.92 -9.54
C GLY A 240 -19.35 -16.37 -10.58
N SER A 241 -20.57 -15.80 -10.55
CA SER A 241 -21.61 -16.06 -11.57
C SER A 241 -21.19 -15.63 -12.99
N LYS A 242 -20.15 -14.79 -13.10
CA LYS A 242 -19.54 -14.32 -14.37
C LYS A 242 -18.18 -14.96 -14.65
N GLY A 243 -17.83 -16.03 -13.92
CA GLY A 243 -16.55 -16.74 -14.08
C GLY A 243 -15.35 -15.95 -13.55
N VAL A 244 -15.54 -14.94 -12.67
CA VAL A 244 -14.45 -14.13 -12.10
C VAL A 244 -14.23 -14.52 -10.65
N THR A 245 -13.05 -15.08 -10.36
CA THR A 245 -12.64 -15.38 -8.98
C THR A 245 -11.99 -14.14 -8.36
N LEU A 246 -12.52 -13.71 -7.21
CA LEU A 246 -12.01 -12.57 -6.45
C LEU A 246 -11.25 -13.01 -5.20
N ALA A 247 -10.05 -12.46 -5.01
CA ALA A 247 -9.24 -12.56 -3.79
C ALA A 247 -9.44 -11.33 -2.91
N LEU A 248 -9.21 -11.47 -1.60
CA LEU A 248 -9.31 -10.39 -0.62
C LEU A 248 -7.97 -9.65 -0.48
N SER A 249 -8.00 -8.31 -0.38
CA SER A 249 -6.83 -7.51 -0.03
C SER A 249 -6.82 -7.17 1.47
N GLY A 250 -5.76 -7.57 2.18
CA GLY A 250 -5.66 -7.36 3.63
C GLY A 250 -6.83 -8.00 4.37
N SER A 251 -7.38 -7.29 5.35
CA SER A 251 -8.61 -7.66 6.05
C SER A 251 -9.88 -7.23 5.29
N GLY A 252 -9.76 -6.74 4.08
CA GLY A 252 -10.86 -6.25 3.27
C GLY A 252 -11.25 -4.78 3.58
N PRO A 253 -12.38 -4.29 3.03
CA PRO A 253 -13.32 -5.06 2.20
C PRO A 253 -12.97 -5.13 0.71
N SER A 254 -11.86 -4.51 0.23
CA SER A 254 -11.49 -4.57 -1.19
C SER A 254 -11.16 -5.98 -1.65
N LEU A 255 -11.63 -6.30 -2.86
CA LEU A 255 -11.39 -7.56 -3.55
C LEU A 255 -10.67 -7.29 -4.87
N PHE A 256 -9.97 -8.28 -5.42
CA PHE A 256 -9.33 -8.14 -6.71
C PHE A 256 -9.30 -9.46 -7.49
N ALA A 257 -9.18 -9.37 -8.81
CA ALA A 257 -8.90 -10.48 -9.70
C ALA A 257 -7.64 -10.20 -10.51
N VAL A 258 -6.80 -11.21 -10.74
CA VAL A 258 -5.62 -11.13 -11.61
C VAL A 258 -6.06 -11.36 -13.06
N ALA A 259 -5.71 -10.43 -13.94
CA ALA A 259 -6.03 -10.47 -15.37
C ALA A 259 -4.80 -10.91 -16.19
N ASP A 260 -5.04 -11.50 -17.37
CA ASP A 260 -3.96 -11.99 -18.25
C ASP A 260 -3.24 -10.84 -18.98
N SER A 261 -3.91 -9.71 -19.16
CA SER A 261 -3.38 -8.52 -19.81
C SER A 261 -4.15 -7.27 -19.42
N ARG A 262 -3.66 -6.10 -19.84
CA ARG A 262 -4.40 -4.83 -19.70
C ARG A 262 -5.79 -4.90 -20.38
N ALA A 263 -5.85 -5.47 -21.58
CA ALA A 263 -7.10 -5.60 -22.32
C ALA A 263 -8.09 -6.51 -21.57
N ASP A 264 -7.61 -7.60 -21.00
CA ASP A 264 -8.42 -8.51 -20.17
C ASP A 264 -8.89 -7.83 -18.90
N ALA A 265 -8.04 -7.08 -18.17
CA ALA A 265 -8.42 -6.31 -17.00
C ALA A 265 -9.56 -5.31 -17.30
N LEU A 266 -9.46 -4.60 -18.43
CA LEU A 266 -10.52 -3.68 -18.86
C LEU A 266 -11.81 -4.40 -19.23
N ARG A 267 -11.73 -5.57 -19.86
CA ARG A 267 -12.88 -6.44 -20.19
C ARG A 267 -13.57 -6.92 -18.90
N LEU A 268 -12.81 -7.50 -17.97
CA LEU A 268 -13.32 -7.99 -16.69
C LEU A 268 -13.96 -6.84 -15.86
N ALA A 269 -13.30 -5.70 -15.78
CA ALA A 269 -13.85 -4.52 -15.10
C ALA A 269 -15.19 -4.07 -15.70
N ARG A 270 -15.36 -4.14 -17.03
CA ARG A 270 -16.62 -3.82 -17.69
C ARG A 270 -17.71 -4.84 -17.34
N ILE A 271 -17.40 -6.13 -17.35
CA ILE A 271 -18.34 -7.20 -16.96
C ILE A 271 -18.82 -6.98 -15.54
N LEU A 272 -17.91 -6.74 -14.59
CA LEU A 272 -18.26 -6.55 -13.17
C LEU A 272 -19.06 -5.27 -12.94
N ARG A 273 -18.73 -4.16 -13.62
CA ARG A 273 -19.55 -2.94 -13.58
C ARG A 273 -20.96 -3.14 -14.12
N GLY A 274 -21.13 -3.98 -15.15
CA GLY A 274 -22.44 -4.37 -15.65
C GLY A 274 -23.30 -5.15 -14.62
N GLN A 275 -22.68 -5.64 -13.54
CA GLN A 275 -23.35 -6.24 -12.39
C GLN A 275 -23.52 -5.27 -11.20
N GLY A 276 -23.27 -3.97 -11.39
CA GLY A 276 -23.38 -2.96 -10.34
C GLY A 276 -22.17 -2.85 -9.41
N LEU A 277 -21.05 -3.56 -9.68
CA LEU A 277 -19.86 -3.54 -8.84
C LEU A 277 -18.93 -2.36 -9.22
N ASP A 278 -18.33 -1.66 -8.25
CA ASP A 278 -17.28 -0.65 -8.51
C ASP A 278 -15.97 -1.34 -8.83
N ALA A 279 -15.75 -1.67 -10.11
CA ALA A 279 -14.62 -2.43 -10.61
C ALA A 279 -13.75 -1.59 -11.55
N ARG A 280 -12.43 -1.57 -11.31
CA ARG A 280 -11.45 -0.81 -12.10
C ARG A 280 -10.21 -1.65 -12.37
N ALA A 281 -9.66 -1.48 -13.59
CA ALA A 281 -8.38 -2.09 -13.97
C ALA A 281 -7.22 -1.28 -13.40
N HIS A 282 -6.21 -1.96 -12.85
CA HIS A 282 -5.01 -1.38 -12.28
C HIS A 282 -3.78 -2.17 -12.70
N GLU A 283 -2.66 -1.46 -12.90
CA GLU A 283 -1.34 -2.08 -13.04
C GLU A 283 -0.83 -2.53 -11.68
N LEU A 284 -0.24 -3.73 -11.64
CA LEU A 284 0.35 -4.33 -10.46
C LEU A 284 1.85 -4.07 -10.44
N GLY A 285 2.36 -3.51 -9.34
CA GLY A 285 3.77 -3.16 -9.21
C GLY A 285 4.24 -2.09 -10.21
N PRO A 286 3.52 -0.98 -10.42
CA PRO A 286 3.92 0.04 -11.38
C PRO A 286 5.20 0.74 -10.92
N THR A 287 5.96 1.29 -11.90
CA THR A 287 7.08 2.17 -11.57
C THR A 287 6.57 3.58 -11.37
N PHE A 288 6.77 4.14 -10.19
CA PHE A 288 6.54 5.55 -9.93
C PHE A 288 7.83 6.32 -10.19
N GLY A 289 7.78 7.37 -11.03
CA GLY A 289 8.96 8.20 -11.34
C GLY A 289 9.62 8.70 -10.04
N ARG A 290 10.96 8.76 -10.05
CA ARG A 290 11.72 9.35 -8.93
C ARG A 290 11.18 10.75 -8.65
N ALA A 291 11.09 11.13 -7.37
CA ALA A 291 10.74 12.48 -6.96
C ALA A 291 11.51 13.50 -7.80
N VAL A 292 10.80 14.34 -8.54
CA VAL A 292 11.42 15.37 -9.38
C VAL A 292 12.23 16.28 -8.48
N ARG A 293 13.57 16.24 -8.60
CA ARG A 293 14.42 17.25 -7.96
C ARG A 293 13.99 18.58 -8.55
N PRO A 294 13.75 19.63 -7.75
CA PRO A 294 13.55 20.96 -8.29
C PRO A 294 14.79 21.30 -9.09
N SER A 295 14.62 21.62 -10.38
CA SER A 295 15.68 22.18 -11.22
C SER A 295 16.32 23.31 -10.48
N ALA A 296 17.65 23.25 -10.31
CA ALA A 296 18.42 24.38 -9.83
C ALA A 296 18.21 25.52 -10.84
N VAL A 297 17.44 26.52 -10.48
CA VAL A 297 17.38 27.77 -11.24
C VAL A 297 18.78 28.37 -11.09
N LEU A 298 19.55 28.30 -12.17
CA LEU A 298 20.79 29.06 -12.33
C LEU A 298 20.42 30.55 -12.16
N LEU A 299 20.81 31.12 -11.04
CA LEU A 299 20.80 32.58 -10.88
C LEU A 299 21.77 33.16 -11.92
N PRO A 300 21.36 34.18 -12.71
CA PRO A 300 22.29 34.85 -13.58
C PRO A 300 23.38 35.50 -12.74
N SER A 301 24.63 35.26 -13.10
CA SER A 301 25.81 35.89 -12.48
C SER A 301 25.69 37.38 -12.69
N ILE A 302 25.53 38.12 -11.60
CA ILE A 302 25.71 39.58 -11.60
C ILE A 302 27.21 39.82 -11.82
N ARG A 303 27.58 40.10 -13.07
CA ARG A 303 28.91 40.67 -13.37
C ARG A 303 28.89 42.08 -12.81
N GLY A 304 29.74 42.33 -11.82
CA GLY A 304 30.05 43.66 -11.35
C GLY A 304 30.56 44.50 -12.52
N ARG A 305 30.00 45.68 -12.68
CA ARG A 305 30.66 46.77 -13.46
C ARG A 305 31.55 47.46 -12.45
N GLU A 306 32.85 47.22 -12.59
CA GLU A 306 33.86 48.19 -12.11
C GLU A 306 33.97 49.30 -13.18
N SER A 307 33.80 50.52 -12.71
CA SER A 307 34.41 51.74 -13.25
C SER A 307 34.26 52.84 -12.22
#